data_2ee01f616b11f9e9b87023f7a3b0baea
#
_entry.id   2ee01f616b11f9e9b87023f7a3b0baea
#
_cell.length_a   1.000
_cell.length_b   1.000
_cell.length_c   1.000
_cell.angle_alpha   90.00
_cell.angle_beta   90.00
_cell.angle_gamma   90.00
#
_symmetry.space_group_name_H-M   'P 1'
#
loop_
_entity.id
_entity.type
_entity.pdbx_description
1 polymer ?
#
loop_
_entity_poly.entity_id
_entity_poly.type
_entity_poly.pdbx_seq_one_letter_code
_entity_poly.pdbx_strand_id
1 'polypeptide(L)'
;MSPQFVKPYVKTNKHDMADAEAICEAVNRPNMRFVPIKNIEQQAILSVHRARQGFVKARTAQANQMRGLLSEFGIVMPQGIRSISNRMPDILEDAENSLPGTMRWLLERLNNHLKELDRQVKELEFQIKLWHKENEASQRLEGIPGIGPITASAIVATVGNAAEFKNGRQLAAWLGLVPKQHS
;
A
#
# COMPACT_ATOMS: atom_id res chain seq x y z
N MET A 1 -11.74 10.61 -14.66
CA MET A 1 -11.34 11.89 -14.02
C MET A 1 -10.81 11.64 -12.62
N SER A 2 -9.86 12.44 -12.14
CA SER A 2 -9.43 12.36 -10.75
C SER A 2 -10.43 13.08 -9.84
N PRO A 3 -10.78 12.53 -8.66
CA PRO A 3 -11.74 13.14 -7.73
C PRO A 3 -11.41 14.59 -7.35
N GLN A 4 -10.13 14.95 -7.27
CA GLN A 4 -9.68 16.30 -6.95
C GLN A 4 -10.15 17.36 -7.97
N PHE A 5 -10.38 16.99 -9.24
CA PHE A 5 -10.87 17.89 -10.27
C PHE A 5 -12.40 17.97 -10.32
N VAL A 6 -13.10 17.02 -9.70
CA VAL A 6 -14.57 17.00 -9.57
C VAL A 6 -15.02 17.73 -8.32
N LYS A 7 -14.25 17.61 -7.23
CA LYS A 7 -14.57 18.18 -5.91
C LYS A 7 -14.99 19.67 -5.94
N PRO A 8 -14.38 20.58 -6.75
CA PRO A 8 -14.80 21.99 -6.80
C PRO A 8 -16.22 22.20 -7.31
N TYR A 9 -16.82 21.22 -7.99
CA TYR A 9 -18.17 21.26 -8.55
C TYR A 9 -19.23 20.67 -7.64
N VAL A 10 -18.84 20.08 -6.50
CA VAL A 10 -19.78 19.53 -5.51
C VAL A 10 -20.42 20.68 -4.71
N LYS A 11 -21.72 20.85 -4.91
CA LYS A 11 -22.54 21.89 -4.25
C LYS A 11 -23.09 21.36 -2.92
N THR A 12 -22.43 21.49 -1.84
CA THR A 12 -22.94 21.17 -0.48
C THR A 12 -23.46 19.73 -0.22
N ASN A 13 -23.19 19.22 0.98
CA ASN A 13 -23.62 17.93 1.53
C ASN A 13 -23.32 16.70 0.67
N LYS A 14 -22.64 15.72 1.26
CA LYS A 14 -22.31 14.45 0.63
C LYS A 14 -23.60 13.68 0.31
N HIS A 15 -23.97 13.71 -0.97
CA HIS A 15 -25.17 13.08 -1.49
C HIS A 15 -24.87 12.57 -2.90
N ASP A 16 -25.22 11.33 -3.19
CA ASP A 16 -24.90 10.67 -4.46
C ASP A 16 -25.39 11.44 -5.69
N MET A 17 -26.54 12.13 -5.59
CA MET A 17 -27.07 12.98 -6.65
C MET A 17 -26.20 14.22 -6.87
N ALA A 18 -25.68 14.86 -5.80
CA ALA A 18 -24.77 16.01 -5.90
C ALA A 18 -23.41 15.60 -6.49
N ASP A 19 -22.92 14.40 -6.16
CA ASP A 19 -21.71 13.85 -6.75
C ASP A 19 -21.91 13.54 -8.25
N ALA A 20 -23.06 12.99 -8.64
CA ALA A 20 -23.41 12.76 -10.05
C ALA A 20 -23.50 14.07 -10.84
N GLU A 21 -24.18 15.10 -10.30
CA GLU A 21 -24.26 16.44 -10.90
C GLU A 21 -22.87 17.06 -11.09
N ALA A 22 -22.02 16.98 -10.06
CA ALA A 22 -20.64 17.47 -10.12
C ALA A 22 -19.81 16.76 -11.19
N ILE A 23 -19.99 15.45 -11.36
CA ILE A 23 -19.34 14.67 -12.41
C ILE A 23 -19.82 15.12 -13.78
N CYS A 24 -21.13 15.29 -13.99
CA CYS A 24 -21.72 15.76 -15.25
C CYS A 24 -21.22 17.17 -15.62
N GLU A 25 -21.13 18.06 -14.65
CA GLU A 25 -20.60 19.41 -14.89
C GLU A 25 -19.10 19.37 -15.23
N ALA A 26 -18.32 18.57 -14.50
CA ALA A 26 -16.89 18.41 -14.74
C ALA A 26 -16.59 17.84 -16.14
N VAL A 27 -17.37 16.85 -16.62
CA VAL A 27 -17.20 16.24 -17.95
C VAL A 27 -17.30 17.26 -19.09
N ASN A 28 -18.17 18.24 -18.95
CA ASN A 28 -18.43 19.25 -19.98
C ASN A 28 -17.36 20.37 -20.02
N ARG A 29 -16.39 20.36 -19.13
CA ARG A 29 -15.36 21.42 -19.08
C ARG A 29 -14.22 21.15 -20.07
N PRO A 30 -13.83 22.12 -20.91
CA PRO A 30 -12.81 21.93 -21.96
C PRO A 30 -11.42 21.61 -21.44
N ASN A 31 -11.13 21.96 -20.19
CA ASN A 31 -9.83 21.70 -19.53
C ASN A 31 -9.82 20.43 -18.66
N MET A 32 -10.90 19.65 -18.67
CA MET A 32 -10.98 18.43 -17.87
C MET A 32 -10.06 17.34 -18.43
N ARG A 33 -9.21 16.79 -17.55
CA ARG A 33 -8.32 15.69 -17.92
C ARG A 33 -8.97 14.36 -17.57
N PHE A 34 -9.13 13.53 -18.58
CA PHE A 34 -9.59 12.17 -18.42
C PHE A 34 -8.41 11.24 -18.14
N VAL A 35 -8.61 10.29 -17.25
CA VAL A 35 -7.64 9.22 -17.03
C VAL A 35 -7.95 8.12 -18.04
N PRO A 36 -6.95 7.56 -18.75
CA PRO A 36 -7.16 6.46 -19.67
C PRO A 36 -7.78 5.26 -18.95
N ILE A 37 -8.60 4.53 -19.68
CA ILE A 37 -9.20 3.29 -19.18
C ILE A 37 -8.08 2.24 -19.07
N LYS A 38 -7.91 1.68 -17.90
CA LYS A 38 -6.93 0.61 -17.67
C LYS A 38 -7.39 -0.67 -18.36
N ASN A 39 -6.46 -1.37 -18.98
CA ASN A 39 -6.73 -2.70 -19.49
C ASN A 39 -6.89 -3.71 -18.34
N ILE A 40 -7.34 -4.93 -18.67
CA ILE A 40 -7.62 -5.99 -17.68
C ILE A 40 -6.36 -6.36 -16.92
N GLU A 41 -5.21 -6.46 -17.57
CA GLU A 41 -3.94 -6.80 -16.94
C GLU A 41 -3.48 -5.72 -15.95
N GLN A 42 -3.60 -4.45 -16.34
CA GLN A 42 -3.30 -3.32 -15.45
C GLN A 42 -4.21 -3.31 -14.22
N GLN A 43 -5.50 -3.62 -14.40
CA GLN A 43 -6.45 -3.72 -13.28
C GLN A 43 -6.09 -4.88 -12.36
N ALA A 44 -5.73 -6.04 -12.93
CA ALA A 44 -5.34 -7.22 -12.17
C ALA A 44 -4.10 -6.95 -11.31
N ILE A 45 -3.02 -6.46 -11.92
CA ILE A 45 -1.78 -6.21 -11.16
C ILE A 45 -1.96 -5.10 -10.11
N LEU A 46 -2.76 -4.07 -10.38
CA LEU A 46 -3.09 -3.05 -9.39
C LEU A 46 -3.90 -3.61 -8.22
N SER A 47 -4.75 -4.62 -8.46
CA SER A 47 -5.47 -5.32 -7.40
C SER A 47 -4.51 -6.11 -6.51
N VAL A 48 -3.50 -6.76 -7.10
CA VAL A 48 -2.42 -7.43 -6.35
C VAL A 48 -1.64 -6.42 -5.49
N HIS A 49 -1.28 -5.25 -6.04
CA HIS A 49 -0.61 -4.20 -5.28
C HIS A 49 -1.47 -3.70 -4.10
N ARG A 50 -2.78 -3.50 -4.30
CA ARG A 50 -3.70 -3.06 -3.24
C ARG A 50 -3.83 -4.12 -2.14
N ALA A 51 -3.99 -5.38 -2.51
CA ALA A 51 -4.04 -6.50 -1.56
C ALA A 51 -2.74 -6.58 -0.75
N ARG A 52 -1.57 -6.52 -1.42
CA ARG A 52 -0.28 -6.48 -0.75
C ARG A 52 -0.18 -5.32 0.25
N GLN A 53 -0.60 -4.12 -0.13
CA GLN A 53 -0.57 -2.96 0.76
C GLN A 53 -1.46 -3.17 2.00
N GLY A 54 -2.64 -3.78 1.82
CA GLY A 54 -3.53 -4.16 2.91
C GLY A 54 -2.85 -5.12 3.89
N PHE A 55 -2.23 -6.19 3.38
CA PHE A 55 -1.52 -7.17 4.22
C PHE A 55 -0.27 -6.57 4.90
N VAL A 56 0.48 -5.70 4.24
CA VAL A 56 1.60 -4.98 4.87
C VAL A 56 1.12 -4.11 6.03
N LYS A 57 -0.01 -3.41 5.85
CA LYS A 57 -0.62 -2.59 6.91
C LYS A 57 -1.11 -3.46 8.07
N ALA A 58 -1.81 -4.56 7.79
CA ALA A 58 -2.29 -5.50 8.80
C ALA A 58 -1.12 -6.13 9.58
N ARG A 59 -0.07 -6.57 8.87
CA ARG A 59 1.16 -7.11 9.47
C ARG A 59 1.84 -6.13 10.42
N THR A 60 1.93 -4.87 10.03
CA THR A 60 2.53 -3.83 10.88
C THR A 60 1.66 -3.54 12.10
N ALA A 61 0.35 -3.46 11.94
CA ALA A 61 -0.59 -3.27 13.05
C ALA A 61 -0.53 -4.44 14.05
N GLN A 62 -0.51 -5.68 13.53
CA GLN A 62 -0.37 -6.90 14.35
C GLN A 62 0.93 -6.88 15.14
N ALA A 63 2.05 -6.55 14.52
CA ALA A 63 3.34 -6.47 15.21
C ALA A 63 3.35 -5.40 16.31
N ASN A 64 2.73 -4.24 16.04
CA ASN A 64 2.64 -3.18 17.05
C ASN A 64 1.71 -3.56 18.22
N GLN A 65 0.60 -4.24 17.94
CA GLN A 65 -0.29 -4.78 18.97
C GLN A 65 0.46 -5.75 19.88
N MET A 66 1.21 -6.69 19.32
CA MET A 66 2.00 -7.64 20.10
C MET A 66 3.05 -6.95 20.99
N ARG A 67 3.71 -5.89 20.46
CA ARG A 67 4.65 -5.08 21.26
C ARG A 67 3.96 -4.40 22.44
N GLY A 68 2.79 -3.79 22.19
CA GLY A 68 2.01 -3.14 23.23
C GLY A 68 1.64 -4.12 24.33
N LEU A 69 1.09 -5.28 23.97
CA LEU A 69 0.71 -6.31 24.94
C LEU A 69 1.91 -6.82 25.76
N LEU A 70 3.05 -7.07 25.12
CA LEU A 70 4.27 -7.51 25.83
C LEU A 70 4.81 -6.45 26.77
N SER A 71 4.74 -5.18 26.38
CA SER A 71 5.21 -4.07 27.22
C SER A 71 4.41 -3.90 28.51
N GLU A 72 3.12 -4.25 28.53
CA GLU A 72 2.28 -4.27 29.74
C GLU A 72 2.78 -5.27 30.79
N PHE A 73 3.51 -6.30 30.35
CA PHE A 73 4.15 -7.30 31.22
C PHE A 73 5.67 -7.05 31.42
N GLY A 74 6.15 -5.85 31.08
CA GLY A 74 7.55 -5.47 31.25
C GLY A 74 8.50 -6.04 30.19
N ILE A 75 7.99 -6.73 29.16
CA ILE A 75 8.80 -7.33 28.09
C ILE A 75 8.94 -6.35 26.94
N VAL A 76 10.10 -5.70 26.83
CA VAL A 76 10.37 -4.72 25.78
C VAL A 76 10.93 -5.39 24.53
N MET A 77 10.27 -5.15 23.38
CA MET A 77 10.65 -5.72 22.09
C MET A 77 11.34 -4.67 21.20
N PRO A 78 12.45 -5.03 20.55
CA PRO A 78 13.09 -4.16 19.56
C PRO A 78 12.16 -3.83 18.39
N GLN A 79 12.47 -2.74 17.67
CA GLN A 79 11.78 -2.41 16.42
C GLN A 79 12.03 -3.48 15.34
N GLY A 80 11.10 -3.57 14.39
CA GLY A 80 11.15 -4.53 13.27
C GLY A 80 10.24 -5.75 13.51
N ILE A 81 9.60 -6.21 12.44
CA ILE A 81 8.66 -7.32 12.47
C ILE A 81 9.38 -8.64 12.75
N ARG A 82 10.56 -8.83 12.15
CA ARG A 82 11.38 -10.04 12.35
C ARG A 82 11.78 -10.24 13.79
N SER A 83 12.05 -9.15 14.53
CA SER A 83 12.43 -9.23 15.96
C SER A 83 11.34 -9.90 16.80
N ILE A 84 10.06 -9.61 16.50
CA ILE A 84 8.94 -10.23 17.22
C ILE A 84 8.86 -11.71 16.89
N SER A 85 8.79 -12.08 15.62
CA SER A 85 8.64 -13.48 15.20
C SER A 85 9.79 -14.38 15.67
N ASN A 86 11.02 -13.84 15.72
CA ASN A 86 12.19 -14.60 16.12
C ASN A 86 12.28 -14.78 17.65
N ARG A 87 11.90 -13.77 18.43
CA ARG A 87 11.99 -13.84 19.90
C ARG A 87 10.75 -14.42 20.57
N MET A 88 9.64 -14.52 19.83
CA MET A 88 8.38 -15.00 20.41
C MET A 88 8.48 -16.42 20.99
N PRO A 89 9.12 -17.41 20.34
CA PRO A 89 9.28 -18.75 20.92
C PRO A 89 9.98 -18.69 22.29
N ASP A 90 11.11 -17.99 22.39
CA ASP A 90 11.88 -17.87 23.63
C ASP A 90 11.02 -17.23 24.73
N ILE A 91 10.24 -16.19 24.41
CA ILE A 91 9.35 -15.53 25.38
C ILE A 91 8.22 -16.45 25.83
N LEU A 92 7.69 -17.29 24.96
CA LEU A 92 6.62 -18.22 25.30
C LEU A 92 7.11 -19.42 26.13
N GLU A 93 8.37 -19.83 25.95
CA GLU A 93 8.99 -20.94 26.69
C GLU A 93 9.58 -20.51 28.05
N ASP A 94 9.93 -19.23 28.19
CA ASP A 94 10.53 -18.71 29.41
C ASP A 94 9.56 -18.79 30.61
N ALA A 95 9.83 -19.68 31.55
CA ALA A 95 9.04 -19.89 32.76
C ALA A 95 9.23 -18.79 33.81
N GLU A 96 10.32 -18.02 33.74
CA GLU A 96 10.65 -17.00 34.75
C GLU A 96 9.92 -15.66 34.43
N ASN A 97 9.45 -15.44 33.19
CA ASN A 97 8.67 -14.26 32.88
C ASN A 97 7.25 -14.35 33.49
N SER A 98 6.70 -13.20 33.88
CA SER A 98 5.42 -13.09 34.56
C SER A 98 4.19 -13.25 33.65
N LEU A 99 4.33 -13.82 32.45
CA LEU A 99 3.22 -13.98 31.51
C LEU A 99 2.22 -15.04 31.99
N PRO A 100 0.93 -14.66 32.19
CA PRO A 100 -0.12 -15.65 32.49
C PRO A 100 -0.34 -16.60 31.32
N GLY A 101 -0.83 -17.81 31.56
CA GLY A 101 -1.11 -18.82 30.55
C GLY A 101 -2.04 -18.31 29.44
N THR A 102 -3.06 -17.51 29.78
CA THR A 102 -3.96 -16.87 28.81
C THR A 102 -3.21 -15.94 27.86
N MET A 103 -2.22 -15.17 28.38
CA MET A 103 -1.41 -14.29 27.53
C MET A 103 -0.47 -15.07 26.62
N ARG A 104 0.15 -16.16 27.12
CA ARG A 104 0.99 -17.05 26.29
C ARG A 104 0.16 -17.61 25.13
N TRP A 105 -1.03 -18.14 25.42
CA TRP A 105 -1.95 -18.62 24.39
C TRP A 105 -2.34 -17.54 23.38
N LEU A 106 -2.67 -16.33 23.83
CA LEU A 106 -3.02 -15.21 22.95
C LEU A 106 -1.85 -14.81 22.06
N LEU A 107 -0.65 -14.63 22.65
CA LEU A 107 0.56 -14.25 21.92
C LEU A 107 0.97 -15.30 20.88
N GLU A 108 0.82 -16.57 21.17
CA GLU A 108 1.04 -17.66 20.20
C GLU A 108 0.11 -17.52 19.00
N ARG A 109 -1.19 -17.29 19.24
CA ARG A 109 -2.19 -17.05 18.16
C ARG A 109 -1.84 -15.84 17.30
N LEU A 110 -1.48 -14.72 17.95
CA LEU A 110 -1.10 -13.49 17.26
C LEU A 110 0.19 -13.68 16.45
N ASN A 111 1.15 -14.45 16.96
CA ASN A 111 2.39 -14.76 16.26
C ASN A 111 2.16 -15.65 15.03
N ASN A 112 1.28 -16.64 15.14
CA ASN A 112 0.91 -17.49 14.01
C ASN A 112 0.20 -16.67 12.91
N HIS A 113 -0.69 -15.76 13.29
CA HIS A 113 -1.33 -14.83 12.36
C HIS A 113 -0.30 -13.87 11.72
N LEU A 114 0.67 -13.36 12.49
CA LEU A 114 1.74 -12.51 11.97
C LEU A 114 2.59 -13.23 10.90
N LYS A 115 2.94 -14.50 11.16
CA LYS A 115 3.66 -15.36 10.20
C LYS A 115 2.86 -15.58 8.92
N GLU A 116 1.54 -15.78 9.04
CA GLU A 116 0.66 -15.95 7.90
C GLU A 116 0.57 -14.67 7.07
N LEU A 117 0.42 -13.50 7.70
CA LEU A 117 0.45 -12.20 7.00
C LEU A 117 1.78 -11.98 6.26
N ASP A 118 2.90 -12.36 6.86
CA ASP A 118 4.22 -12.25 6.22
C ASP A 118 4.34 -13.19 5.00
N ARG A 119 3.78 -14.40 5.08
CA ARG A 119 3.70 -15.34 3.96
C ARG A 119 2.89 -14.75 2.80
N GLN A 120 1.69 -14.22 3.08
CA GLN A 120 0.82 -13.61 2.07
C GLN A 120 1.48 -12.40 1.40
N VAL A 121 2.17 -11.54 2.15
CA VAL A 121 2.94 -10.43 1.57
C VAL A 121 3.99 -10.95 0.58
N LYS A 122 4.77 -11.97 0.96
CA LYS A 122 5.81 -12.55 0.11
C LYS A 122 5.25 -13.18 -1.16
N GLU A 123 4.12 -13.85 -1.07
CA GLU A 123 3.44 -14.46 -2.23
C GLU A 123 2.98 -13.40 -3.23
N LEU A 124 2.36 -12.32 -2.74
CA LEU A 124 1.96 -11.22 -3.62
C LEU A 124 3.17 -10.47 -4.21
N GLU A 125 4.24 -10.30 -3.44
CA GLU A 125 5.50 -9.75 -3.96
C GLU A 125 6.11 -10.62 -5.05
N PHE A 126 6.01 -11.95 -4.93
CA PHE A 126 6.45 -12.88 -5.95
C PHE A 126 5.63 -12.72 -7.24
N GLN A 127 4.30 -12.63 -7.15
CA GLN A 127 3.43 -12.38 -8.30
C GLN A 127 3.74 -11.04 -8.99
N ILE A 128 3.97 -9.98 -8.22
CA ILE A 128 4.38 -8.68 -8.77
C ILE A 128 5.73 -8.78 -9.50
N LYS A 129 6.70 -9.54 -8.95
CA LYS A 129 8.00 -9.74 -9.58
C LYS A 129 7.90 -10.57 -10.87
N LEU A 130 7.00 -11.55 -10.94
CA LEU A 130 6.75 -12.29 -12.17
C LEU A 130 6.21 -11.36 -13.26
N TRP A 131 5.17 -10.60 -12.98
CA TRP A 131 4.61 -9.62 -13.90
C TRP A 131 5.67 -8.59 -14.35
N HIS A 132 6.49 -8.11 -13.42
CA HIS A 132 7.58 -7.18 -13.72
C HIS A 132 8.58 -7.76 -14.75
N LYS A 133 8.93 -9.04 -14.63
CA LYS A 133 9.87 -9.71 -15.55
C LYS A 133 9.30 -9.85 -16.96
N GLU A 134 8.00 -9.89 -17.13
CA GLU A 134 7.31 -9.99 -18.42
C GLU A 134 7.01 -8.64 -19.03
N ASN A 135 7.23 -7.52 -18.29
CA ASN A 135 6.87 -6.19 -18.72
C ASN A 135 8.11 -5.31 -18.97
N GLU A 136 8.44 -5.08 -20.24
CA GLU A 136 9.61 -4.28 -20.63
C GLU A 136 9.61 -2.86 -20.06
N ALA A 137 8.47 -2.18 -20.00
CA ALA A 137 8.38 -0.83 -19.47
C ALA A 137 8.73 -0.80 -17.98
N SER A 138 8.32 -1.82 -17.25
CA SER A 138 8.65 -1.99 -15.82
C SER A 138 10.15 -2.28 -15.62
N GLN A 139 10.74 -3.11 -16.47
CA GLN A 139 12.18 -3.41 -16.42
C GLN A 139 13.04 -2.16 -16.73
N ARG A 140 12.62 -1.35 -17.71
CA ARG A 140 13.30 -0.07 -18.02
C ARG A 140 13.30 0.89 -16.83
N LEU A 141 12.21 0.95 -16.08
CA LEU A 141 12.12 1.80 -14.88
C LEU A 141 13.01 1.28 -13.73
N GLU A 142 13.23 -0.02 -13.61
CA GLU A 142 14.14 -0.59 -12.62
C GLU A 142 15.60 -0.13 -12.81
N GLY A 143 16.00 0.23 -14.03
CA GLY A 143 17.30 0.83 -14.31
C GLY A 143 17.55 2.18 -13.63
N ILE A 144 16.51 2.81 -13.07
CA ILE A 144 16.62 4.09 -12.34
C ILE A 144 16.97 3.79 -10.87
N PRO A 145 18.08 4.36 -10.33
CA PRO A 145 18.45 4.16 -8.94
C PRO A 145 17.31 4.48 -7.96
N GLY A 146 16.99 3.54 -7.07
CA GLY A 146 15.91 3.67 -6.08
C GLY A 146 14.54 3.15 -6.55
N ILE A 147 14.37 2.78 -7.82
CA ILE A 147 13.15 2.14 -8.32
C ILE A 147 13.39 0.63 -8.42
N GLY A 148 12.79 -0.13 -7.51
CA GLY A 148 12.79 -1.59 -7.58
C GLY A 148 11.52 -2.14 -8.27
N PRO A 149 11.43 -3.49 -8.46
CA PRO A 149 10.33 -4.15 -9.18
C PRO A 149 8.93 -3.75 -8.70
N ILE A 150 8.74 -3.62 -7.39
CA ILE A 150 7.45 -3.24 -6.79
C ILE A 150 7.04 -1.81 -7.20
N THR A 151 7.97 -0.88 -7.16
CA THR A 151 7.71 0.51 -7.52
C THR A 151 7.55 0.67 -9.04
N ALA A 152 8.41 0.03 -9.82
CA ALA A 152 8.36 0.05 -11.28
C ALA A 152 7.03 -0.48 -11.81
N SER A 153 6.61 -1.67 -11.34
CA SER A 153 5.33 -2.28 -11.74
C SER A 153 4.12 -1.44 -11.32
N ALA A 154 4.14 -0.84 -10.13
CA ALA A 154 3.07 0.04 -9.68
C ALA A 154 2.95 1.30 -10.56
N ILE A 155 4.07 1.92 -10.93
CA ILE A 155 4.10 3.10 -11.82
C ILE A 155 3.52 2.73 -13.18
N VAL A 156 4.02 1.67 -13.83
CA VAL A 156 3.57 1.25 -15.17
C VAL A 156 2.08 0.90 -15.16
N ALA A 157 1.63 0.12 -14.18
CA ALA A 157 0.22 -0.26 -14.06
C ALA A 157 -0.70 0.94 -13.79
N THR A 158 -0.19 1.97 -13.11
CA THR A 158 -0.98 3.16 -12.76
C THR A 158 -1.02 4.17 -13.90
N VAL A 159 0.12 4.41 -14.55
CA VAL A 159 0.29 5.40 -15.62
C VAL A 159 -0.35 4.91 -16.92
N GLY A 160 -0.17 3.63 -17.26
CA GLY A 160 -0.61 3.10 -18.56
C GLY A 160 0.26 3.63 -19.68
N ASN A 161 -0.21 4.64 -20.41
CA ASN A 161 0.53 5.25 -21.51
C ASN A 161 1.27 6.52 -21.07
N ALA A 162 2.60 6.48 -21.04
CA ALA A 162 3.44 7.63 -20.66
C ALA A 162 3.37 8.79 -21.70
N ALA A 163 2.96 8.53 -22.93
CA ALA A 163 2.82 9.55 -23.98
C ALA A 163 1.74 10.60 -23.67
N GLU A 164 0.87 10.35 -22.70
CA GLU A 164 -0.14 11.31 -22.24
C GLU A 164 0.46 12.48 -21.43
N PHE A 165 1.69 12.34 -20.96
CA PHE A 165 2.41 13.39 -20.26
C PHE A 165 3.33 14.15 -21.23
N LYS A 166 3.15 15.46 -21.33
CA LYS A 166 3.98 16.31 -22.19
C LYS A 166 5.46 16.33 -21.79
N ASN A 167 5.75 16.10 -20.51
CA ASN A 167 7.12 16.07 -19.95
C ASN A 167 7.14 15.44 -18.56
N GLY A 168 8.33 15.17 -18.04
CA GLY A 168 8.54 14.57 -16.72
C GLY A 168 8.00 15.40 -15.55
N ARG A 169 7.96 16.75 -15.67
CA ARG A 169 7.38 17.62 -14.65
C ARG A 169 5.88 17.38 -14.49
N GLN A 170 5.18 17.14 -15.60
CA GLN A 170 3.74 16.82 -15.57
C GLN A 170 3.48 15.46 -14.93
N LEU A 171 4.32 14.46 -15.21
CA LEU A 171 4.27 13.16 -14.56
C LEU A 171 4.55 13.28 -13.04
N ALA A 172 5.59 14.04 -12.66
CA ALA A 172 5.93 14.28 -11.26
C ALA A 172 4.77 14.97 -10.50
N ALA A 173 4.16 15.98 -11.10
CA ALA A 173 2.99 16.65 -10.54
C ALA A 173 1.78 15.70 -10.40
N TRP A 174 1.59 14.81 -11.37
CA TRP A 174 0.52 13.80 -11.32
C TRP A 174 0.75 12.77 -10.22
N LEU A 175 2.02 12.39 -9.97
CA LEU A 175 2.43 11.53 -8.85
C LEU A 175 2.37 12.24 -7.48
N GLY A 176 2.11 13.54 -7.44
CA GLY A 176 2.15 14.33 -6.22
C GLY A 176 3.56 14.72 -5.76
N LEU A 177 4.57 14.51 -6.60
CA LEU A 177 5.97 14.85 -6.36
C LEU A 177 6.24 16.32 -6.72
N VAL A 178 5.50 17.23 -6.09
CA VAL A 178 5.71 18.68 -6.25
C VAL A 178 6.30 19.27 -4.97
N PRO A 179 7.22 20.26 -5.07
CA PRO A 179 7.71 20.97 -3.89
C PRO A 179 6.52 21.58 -3.12
N LYS A 180 6.49 21.42 -1.80
CA LYS A 180 5.54 22.18 -0.99
C LYS A 180 5.86 23.67 -1.14
N GLN A 181 4.89 24.45 -1.59
CA GLN A 181 5.00 25.89 -1.50
C GLN A 181 4.76 26.29 -0.04
N HIS A 182 5.78 26.91 0.56
CA HIS A 182 5.66 27.61 1.83
C HIS A 182 5.33 29.06 1.48
N SER A 183 4.10 29.46 1.69
CA SER A 183 3.67 30.87 1.72
C SER A 183 3.79 31.37 3.13
#